data_a4ec82e17a13ee8f29a2e864de0fca39
#
_entry.id   a4ec82e17a13ee8f29a2e864de0fca39
#
_cell.length_a   1.000
_cell.length_b   1.000
_cell.length_c   1.000
_cell.angle_alpha   90.00
_cell.angle_beta   90.00
_cell.angle_gamma   90.00
#
_symmetry.space_group_name_H-M   'P 1'
#
loop_
_entity.id
_entity.type
_entity.pdbx_description
1 polymer ?
#
loop_
_entity_poly.entity_id
_entity_poly.type
_entity_poly.pdbx_seq_one_letter_code
_entity_poly.pdbx_strand_id
1 'polypeptide(L)'
;FQFYIFKAGHSQFALFTAIFYMFTETLIMFYFIGAGTAIKKTIAFLGVKTDGYEKVKKTKMVLFPHLTLNMALIGTVFILGGAVQTGSVSGWIHGLLFDIAFVHFLYTTAVQHRGFKENVEIIGDLAQHSEPVSEISA
;
A
#
# COMPACT_ATOMS: atom_id res chain seq x y z
N PHE A 1 18.15 25.53 5.26
CA PHE A 1 18.87 24.67 4.29
C PHE A 1 18.00 24.53 3.05
N GLN A 2 18.41 25.16 1.92
CA GLN A 2 17.78 24.93 0.62
C GLN A 2 18.58 23.85 -0.10
N PHE A 3 18.08 22.61 -0.07
CA PHE A 3 18.63 21.54 -0.90
C PHE A 3 17.98 21.59 -2.29
N TYR A 4 18.79 21.69 -3.32
CA TYR A 4 18.36 21.57 -4.70
C TYR A 4 18.67 20.16 -5.20
N ILE A 5 17.62 19.37 -5.44
CA ILE A 5 17.72 18.07 -6.10
C ILE A 5 17.23 18.27 -7.54
N PHE A 6 18.05 17.98 -8.54
CA PHE A 6 17.74 18.21 -9.96
C PHE A 6 17.30 19.67 -10.29
N LYS A 7 17.88 20.68 -9.62
CA LYS A 7 17.50 22.09 -9.71
C LYS A 7 16.09 22.42 -9.17
N ALA A 8 15.40 21.47 -8.55
CA ALA A 8 14.12 21.70 -7.89
C ALA A 8 14.34 22.14 -6.43
N GLY A 9 13.59 23.14 -5.99
CA GLY A 9 13.55 23.53 -4.57
C GLY A 9 12.85 22.47 -3.71
N HIS A 10 13.05 22.54 -2.40
CA HIS A 10 12.47 21.59 -1.43
C HIS A 10 10.96 21.39 -1.62
N SER A 11 10.19 22.45 -1.82
CA SER A 11 8.72 22.35 -1.98
C SER A 11 8.29 21.64 -3.25
N GLN A 12 9.00 21.88 -4.36
CA GLN A 12 8.71 21.23 -5.64
C GLN A 12 9.00 19.74 -5.55
N PHE A 13 10.12 19.39 -4.92
CA PHE A 13 10.47 17.99 -4.70
C PHE A 13 9.48 17.31 -3.74
N ALA A 14 9.09 17.98 -2.65
CA ALA A 14 8.11 17.47 -1.69
C ALA A 14 6.73 17.26 -2.34
N LEU A 15 6.29 18.19 -3.20
CA LEU A 15 5.03 18.05 -3.96
C LEU A 15 5.07 16.82 -4.87
N PHE A 16 6.14 16.68 -5.65
CA PHE A 16 6.31 15.54 -6.53
C PHE A 16 6.30 14.21 -5.74
N THR A 17 7.05 14.16 -4.65
CA THR A 17 7.12 12.97 -3.77
C THR A 17 5.76 12.62 -3.17
N ALA A 18 5.02 13.62 -2.68
CA ALA A 18 3.70 13.39 -2.10
C ALA A 18 2.70 12.85 -3.14
N ILE A 19 2.65 13.44 -4.33
CA ILE A 19 1.77 12.98 -5.43
C ILE A 19 2.16 11.56 -5.86
N PHE A 20 3.44 11.31 -6.09
CA PHE A 20 3.91 9.99 -6.50
C PHE A 20 3.63 8.91 -5.44
N TYR A 21 3.82 9.25 -4.18
CA TYR A 21 3.49 8.39 -3.05
C TYR A 21 1.99 8.05 -3.01
N MET A 22 1.11 9.06 -3.06
CA MET A 22 -0.34 8.85 -3.05
C MET A 22 -0.81 8.01 -4.23
N PHE A 23 -0.24 8.21 -5.40
CA PHE A 23 -0.52 7.40 -6.58
C PHE A 23 -0.11 5.94 -6.36
N THR A 24 1.09 5.69 -5.83
CA THR A 24 1.59 4.35 -5.53
C THR A 24 0.69 3.61 -4.54
N GLU A 25 0.30 4.25 -3.44
CA GLU A 25 -0.58 3.65 -2.44
C GLU A 25 -1.98 3.35 -3.00
N THR A 26 -2.47 4.21 -3.87
CA THR A 26 -3.73 3.99 -4.59
C THR A 26 -3.65 2.76 -5.49
N LEU A 27 -2.56 2.57 -6.23
CA LEU A 27 -2.34 1.37 -7.04
C LEU A 27 -2.28 0.10 -6.20
N ILE A 28 -1.66 0.16 -5.02
CA ILE A 28 -1.62 -0.96 -4.08
C ILE A 28 -3.03 -1.32 -3.60
N MET A 29 -3.87 -0.33 -3.27
CA MET A 29 -5.26 -0.58 -2.92
C MET A 29 -6.03 -1.26 -4.06
N PHE A 30 -5.88 -0.78 -5.30
CA PHE A 30 -6.51 -1.40 -6.47
C PHE A 30 -6.02 -2.83 -6.71
N TYR A 31 -4.73 -3.09 -6.52
CA TYR A 31 -4.20 -4.44 -6.60
C TYR A 31 -4.91 -5.38 -5.61
N PHE A 32 -5.02 -5.00 -4.32
CA PHE A 32 -5.68 -5.84 -3.32
C PHE A 32 -7.18 -6.02 -3.56
N ILE A 33 -7.86 -5.02 -4.13
CA ILE A 33 -9.26 -5.14 -4.55
C ILE A 33 -9.39 -6.14 -5.71
N GLY A 34 -8.57 -5.97 -6.75
CA GLY A 34 -8.57 -6.83 -7.93
C GLY A 34 -8.20 -8.27 -7.62
N ALA A 35 -7.10 -8.48 -6.90
CA ALA A 35 -6.65 -9.81 -6.48
C ALA A 35 -7.70 -10.52 -5.63
N GLY A 36 -8.31 -9.84 -4.65
CA GLY A 36 -9.37 -10.42 -3.84
C GLY A 36 -10.61 -10.79 -4.64
N THR A 37 -10.96 -10.01 -5.67
CA THR A 37 -12.07 -10.33 -6.57
C THR A 37 -11.75 -11.53 -7.46
N ALA A 38 -10.52 -11.61 -7.99
CA ALA A 38 -10.05 -12.72 -8.79
C ALA A 38 -10.04 -14.02 -7.97
N ILE A 39 -9.45 -14.02 -6.78
CA ILE A 39 -9.43 -15.17 -5.86
C ILE A 39 -10.84 -15.67 -5.57
N LYS A 40 -11.78 -14.78 -5.24
CA LYS A 40 -13.17 -15.14 -5.00
C LYS A 40 -13.81 -15.86 -6.19
N LYS A 41 -13.61 -15.32 -7.40
CA LYS A 41 -14.15 -15.89 -8.64
C LYS A 41 -13.52 -17.26 -8.94
N THR A 42 -12.21 -17.41 -8.75
CA THR A 42 -11.49 -18.66 -8.99
C THR A 42 -11.94 -19.75 -8.03
N ILE A 43 -12.09 -19.46 -6.74
CA ILE A 43 -12.62 -20.40 -5.73
C ILE A 43 -14.02 -20.87 -6.14
N ALA A 44 -14.89 -19.95 -6.56
CA ALA A 44 -16.24 -20.29 -6.99
C ALA A 44 -16.25 -21.14 -8.27
N PHE A 45 -15.36 -20.86 -9.21
CA PHE A 45 -15.23 -21.60 -10.47
C PHE A 45 -14.71 -23.03 -10.26
N LEU A 46 -13.68 -23.20 -9.41
CA LEU A 46 -13.08 -24.51 -9.11
C LEU A 46 -13.92 -25.34 -8.14
N GLY A 47 -14.89 -24.74 -7.44
CA GLY A 47 -15.69 -25.42 -6.44
C GLY A 47 -14.91 -25.90 -5.22
N VAL A 48 -13.69 -25.40 -5.00
CA VAL A 48 -12.83 -25.81 -3.89
C VAL A 48 -13.25 -25.17 -2.57
N LYS A 49 -13.22 -25.96 -1.50
CA LYS A 49 -13.45 -25.45 -0.14
C LYS A 49 -12.13 -24.96 0.44
N THR A 50 -11.95 -23.65 0.48
CA THR A 50 -10.75 -22.99 1.04
C THR A 50 -11.15 -21.73 1.78
N ASP A 51 -10.35 -21.35 2.77
CA ASP A 51 -10.46 -20.09 3.51
C ASP A 51 -9.72 -18.91 2.84
N GLY A 52 -9.17 -19.13 1.64
CA GLY A 52 -8.36 -18.13 0.91
C GLY A 52 -9.04 -16.79 0.77
N TYR A 53 -10.34 -16.74 0.44
CA TYR A 53 -11.06 -15.47 0.33
C TYR A 53 -11.22 -14.74 1.68
N GLU A 54 -11.47 -15.48 2.78
CA GLU A 54 -11.58 -14.87 4.12
C GLU A 54 -10.22 -14.30 4.59
N LYS A 55 -9.11 -14.97 4.27
CA LYS A 55 -7.76 -14.45 4.53
C LYS A 55 -7.54 -13.13 3.79
N VAL A 56 -7.79 -13.08 2.48
CA VAL A 56 -7.67 -11.85 1.68
C VAL A 56 -8.55 -10.72 2.21
N LYS A 57 -9.78 -11.01 2.61
CA LYS A 57 -10.69 -10.04 3.20
C LYS A 57 -10.14 -9.49 4.52
N LYS A 58 -9.62 -10.35 5.39
CA LYS A 58 -8.99 -9.96 6.66
C LYS A 58 -7.76 -9.07 6.43
N THR A 59 -6.89 -9.46 5.47
CA THR A 59 -5.73 -8.66 5.08
C THR A 59 -6.13 -7.26 4.63
N LYS A 60 -7.15 -7.12 3.78
CA LYS A 60 -7.67 -5.82 3.35
C LYS A 60 -8.22 -4.99 4.52
N MET A 61 -8.94 -5.61 5.45
CA MET A 61 -9.49 -4.93 6.63
C MET A 61 -8.40 -4.35 7.53
N VAL A 62 -7.24 -5.00 7.61
CA VAL A 62 -6.08 -4.48 8.36
C VAL A 62 -5.32 -3.45 7.53
N LEU A 63 -5.04 -3.74 6.27
CA LEU A 63 -4.16 -2.94 5.43
C LEU A 63 -4.76 -1.57 5.05
N PHE A 64 -6.03 -1.51 4.63
CA PHE A 64 -6.62 -0.30 4.07
C PHE A 64 -6.68 0.88 5.04
N PRO A 65 -7.02 0.71 6.33
CA PRO A 65 -6.93 1.80 7.29
C PRO A 65 -5.52 2.36 7.43
N HIS A 66 -4.49 1.51 7.40
CA HIS A 66 -3.09 1.96 7.48
C HIS A 66 -2.65 2.71 6.22
N LEU A 67 -3.04 2.24 5.01
CA LEU A 67 -2.79 2.95 3.76
C LEU A 67 -3.43 4.34 3.79
N THR A 68 -4.71 4.41 4.13
CA THR A 68 -5.47 5.68 4.19
C THR A 68 -4.87 6.63 5.21
N LEU A 69 -4.54 6.14 6.42
CA LEU A 69 -3.92 6.97 7.46
C LEU A 69 -2.55 7.48 7.00
N ASN A 70 -1.75 6.63 6.35
CA ASN A 70 -0.42 7.05 5.90
C ASN A 70 -0.51 8.10 4.78
N MET A 71 -1.45 7.94 3.83
CA MET A 71 -1.73 8.96 2.83
C MET A 71 -2.14 10.30 3.46
N ALA A 72 -3.01 10.26 4.48
CA ALA A 72 -3.43 11.45 5.22
C ALA A 72 -2.26 12.11 5.96
N LEU A 73 -1.38 11.33 6.60
CA LEU A 73 -0.18 11.83 7.28
C LEU A 73 0.76 12.52 6.29
N ILE A 74 1.07 11.90 5.15
CA ILE A 74 1.95 12.50 4.12
C ILE A 74 1.33 13.77 3.53
N GLY A 75 0.02 13.77 3.26
CA GLY A 75 -0.71 14.98 2.82
C GLY A 75 -0.60 16.11 3.84
N THR A 76 -0.76 15.80 5.13
CA THR A 76 -0.65 16.77 6.22
C THR A 76 0.78 17.29 6.37
N VAL A 77 1.79 16.42 6.26
CA VAL A 77 3.21 16.81 6.23
C VAL A 77 3.46 17.82 5.10
N PHE A 78 2.95 17.56 3.91
CA PHE A 78 3.10 18.47 2.76
C PHE A 78 2.44 19.83 3.02
N ILE A 79 1.19 19.85 3.52
CA ILE A 79 0.47 21.09 3.85
C ILE A 79 1.22 21.90 4.92
N LEU A 80 1.69 21.25 5.99
CA LEU A 80 2.45 21.92 7.03
C LEU A 80 3.80 22.42 6.55
N GLY A 81 4.43 21.74 5.58
CA GLY A 81 5.64 22.25 4.92
C GLY A 81 5.42 23.61 4.26
N GLY A 82 4.28 23.79 3.57
CA GLY A 82 3.86 25.08 3.05
C GLY A 82 3.61 26.13 4.14
N ALA A 83 2.97 25.75 5.25
CA ALA A 83 2.72 26.64 6.37
C ALA A 83 4.01 27.09 7.08
N VAL A 84 5.03 26.24 7.13
CA VAL A 84 6.38 26.62 7.62
C VAL A 84 7.03 27.66 6.71
N GLN A 85 6.90 27.52 5.37
CA GLN A 85 7.46 28.48 4.41
C GLN A 85 6.84 29.87 4.53
N THR A 86 5.56 29.95 4.88
CA THR A 86 4.86 31.23 5.11
C THR A 86 5.07 31.77 6.53
N GLY A 87 5.82 31.08 7.39
CA GLY A 87 6.04 31.46 8.78
C GLY A 87 4.84 31.24 9.71
N SER A 88 3.79 30.57 9.22
CA SER A 88 2.54 30.34 9.99
C SER A 88 2.70 29.23 11.03
N VAL A 89 3.65 28.30 10.82
CA VAL A 89 3.90 27.15 11.71
C VAL A 89 5.41 27.02 11.94
N SER A 90 5.77 26.60 13.16
CA SER A 90 7.18 26.36 13.49
C SER A 90 7.71 25.09 12.80
N GLY A 91 8.95 25.17 12.28
CA GLY A 91 9.57 24.07 11.53
C GLY A 91 9.73 22.78 12.32
N TRP A 92 9.86 22.83 13.65
CA TRP A 92 9.97 21.62 14.48
C TRP A 92 8.69 20.79 14.49
N ILE A 93 7.49 21.43 14.37
CA ILE A 93 6.19 20.73 14.27
C ILE A 93 6.11 19.93 12.98
N HIS A 94 6.55 20.54 11.87
CA HIS A 94 6.63 19.84 10.58
C HIS A 94 7.61 18.66 10.63
N GLY A 95 8.78 18.83 11.24
CA GLY A 95 9.76 17.77 11.41
C GLY A 95 9.23 16.61 12.25
N LEU A 96 8.60 16.89 13.40
CA LEU A 96 8.03 15.86 14.26
C LEU A 96 6.92 15.06 13.53
N LEU A 97 6.03 15.75 12.78
CA LEU A 97 5.01 15.07 12.01
C LEU A 97 5.60 14.21 10.89
N PHE A 98 6.67 14.69 10.26
CA PHE A 98 7.40 13.89 9.26
C PHE A 98 7.96 12.60 9.88
N ASP A 99 8.58 12.66 11.05
CA ASP A 99 9.11 11.49 11.75
C ASP A 99 7.98 10.48 12.09
N ILE A 100 6.84 10.96 12.58
CA ILE A 100 5.67 10.12 12.84
C ILE A 100 5.16 9.47 11.55
N ALA A 101 5.02 10.23 10.48
CA ALA A 101 4.58 9.73 9.17
C ALA A 101 5.57 8.68 8.62
N PHE A 102 6.86 8.91 8.77
CA PHE A 102 7.91 8.00 8.31
C PHE A 102 7.90 6.67 9.09
N VAL A 103 7.80 6.71 10.41
CA VAL A 103 7.70 5.48 11.23
C VAL A 103 6.43 4.70 10.86
N HIS A 104 5.30 5.38 10.70
CA HIS A 104 4.06 4.75 10.28
C HIS A 104 4.15 4.18 8.85
N PHE A 105 4.86 4.85 7.94
CA PHE A 105 5.15 4.34 6.60
C PHE A 105 5.92 3.02 6.63
N LEU A 106 6.97 2.93 7.44
CA LEU A 106 7.74 1.67 7.59
C LEU A 106 6.87 0.52 8.10
N TYR A 107 6.02 0.80 9.08
CA TYR A 107 5.05 -0.17 9.58
C TYR A 107 4.05 -0.60 8.50
N THR A 108 3.47 0.36 7.77
CA THR A 108 2.52 0.11 6.68
C THR A 108 3.15 -0.74 5.58
N THR A 109 4.40 -0.44 5.20
CA THR A 109 5.18 -1.22 4.22
C THR A 109 5.36 -2.68 4.66
N ALA A 110 5.63 -2.92 5.95
CA ALA A 110 5.72 -4.28 6.48
C ALA A 110 4.36 -5.03 6.41
N VAL A 111 3.26 -4.34 6.68
CA VAL A 111 1.90 -4.91 6.53
C VAL A 111 1.58 -5.20 5.07
N GLN A 112 1.92 -4.30 4.14
CA GLN A 112 1.78 -4.50 2.70
C GLN A 112 2.55 -5.73 2.23
N HIS A 113 3.81 -5.85 2.63
CA HIS A 113 4.65 -6.98 2.24
C HIS A 113 4.05 -8.33 2.67
N ARG A 114 3.54 -8.41 3.91
CA ARG A 114 2.84 -9.61 4.39
C ARG A 114 1.59 -9.92 3.57
N GLY A 115 0.81 -8.91 3.25
CA GLY A 115 -0.39 -9.07 2.43
C GLY A 115 -0.09 -9.53 1.01
N PHE A 116 0.97 -9.01 0.37
CA PHE A 116 1.42 -9.48 -0.95
C PHE A 116 1.83 -10.96 -0.89
N LYS A 117 2.63 -11.34 0.11
CA LYS A 117 3.06 -12.72 0.30
C LYS A 117 1.87 -13.67 0.46
N GLU A 118 0.91 -13.32 1.33
CA GLU A 118 -0.31 -14.10 1.55
C GLU A 118 -1.13 -14.26 0.26
N ASN A 119 -1.30 -13.19 -0.52
CA ASN A 119 -2.00 -13.27 -1.80
C ASN A 119 -1.29 -14.20 -2.80
N VAL A 120 0.03 -14.15 -2.88
CA VAL A 120 0.82 -15.04 -3.76
C VAL A 120 0.68 -16.50 -3.35
N GLU A 121 0.73 -16.80 -2.06
CA GLU A 121 0.53 -18.15 -1.53
C GLU A 121 -0.87 -18.69 -1.90
N ILE A 122 -1.93 -17.91 -1.67
CA ILE A 122 -3.31 -18.30 -2.01
C ILE A 122 -3.48 -18.53 -3.51
N ILE A 123 -2.89 -17.66 -4.35
CA ILE A 123 -2.96 -17.81 -5.81
C ILE A 123 -2.21 -19.09 -6.25
N GLY A 124 -1.04 -19.36 -5.65
CA GLY A 124 -0.25 -20.57 -5.90
C GLY A 124 -1.04 -21.85 -5.56
N ASP A 125 -1.68 -21.87 -4.40
CA ASP A 125 -2.52 -23.00 -3.98
C ASP A 125 -3.70 -23.22 -4.94
N LEU A 126 -4.35 -22.16 -5.38
CA LEU A 126 -5.46 -22.26 -6.34
C LEU A 126 -5.00 -22.73 -7.72
N ALA A 127 -3.80 -22.32 -8.17
CA ALA A 127 -3.23 -22.75 -9.43
C ALA A 127 -3.01 -24.28 -9.45
N GLN A 128 -2.50 -24.85 -8.36
CA GLN A 128 -2.33 -26.32 -8.25
C GLN A 128 -3.66 -27.08 -8.35
N HIS A 129 -4.76 -26.52 -7.89
CA HIS A 129 -6.08 -27.11 -8.03
C HIS A 129 -6.69 -26.96 -9.43
N SER A 130 -6.14 -26.06 -10.25
CA SER A 130 -6.60 -25.82 -11.62
C SER A 130 -5.89 -26.65 -12.67
N GLU A 131 -4.73 -27.27 -12.35
CA GLU A 131 -4.04 -28.18 -13.27
C GLU A 131 -4.86 -29.47 -13.42
N PRO A 132 -5.22 -29.86 -14.65
CA PRO A 132 -5.96 -31.09 -14.87
C PRO A 132 -5.08 -32.30 -14.48
N VAL A 133 -5.68 -33.28 -13.81
CA VAL A 133 -5.10 -34.60 -13.44
C VAL A 133 -4.67 -35.45 -14.66
N SER A 134 -4.31 -34.79 -15.77
CA SER A 134 -4.01 -35.45 -17.05
C SER A 134 -2.61 -36.09 -17.15
N GLU A 135 -1.75 -35.97 -16.14
CA GLU A 135 -0.39 -36.56 -16.18
C GLU A 135 -0.19 -37.82 -15.32
N ILE A 136 -1.23 -38.39 -14.67
CA ILE A 136 -1.06 -39.58 -13.84
C ILE A 136 -1.44 -40.87 -14.59
N SER A 137 -1.66 -40.80 -15.90
CA SER A 137 -1.96 -42.01 -16.72
C SER A 137 -1.13 -42.06 -18.01
N ALA A 138 0.18 -42.03 -17.87
CA ALA A 138 1.09 -42.43 -18.92
C ALA A 138 2.14 -43.42 -18.39
#